data_ddae7061514affd4221bebafa8066077
#
_entry.id   ddae7061514affd4221bebafa8066077
#
_cell.length_a   1.000
_cell.length_b   1.000
_cell.length_c   1.000
_cell.angle_alpha   90.00
_cell.angle_beta   90.00
_cell.angle_gamma   90.00
#
_symmetry.space_group_name_H-M   'P 1'
#
loop_
_entity.id
_entity.type
_entity.pdbx_description
1 polymer ?
#
loop_
_entity_poly.entity_id
_entity_poly.type
_entity_poly.pdbx_seq_one_letter_code
_entity_poly.pdbx_strand_id
1 'polypeptide(L)'
;MAVFEMRNARKAFGALEVLKGVSLKVEKGEVVSIIGPSGGGKSTMLRCATLLETMDSGTLAYGENVAAREENGKSVYAGKAALAQVRRQFGLVFQQFDLFPHYTVLKNVCDAPISVQKRDRAEVEAEAMVLLDKMGLKGKENAYPYQLSGGQQQRVAIARALAMKPEILFFDEPTSALDPLLTGEVLRVIRSLADEHMTMVIVTHEMPFARAVSDRVVFLDGGVIVEQGSPEQVFENPQQERTKEFLQSYRETSSAQA
;
A
#
# COMPACT_ATOMS: atom_id res chain seq x y z
N MET A 1 4.52 -4.13 18.55
CA MET A 1 5.87 -4.43 17.99
C MET A 1 5.86 -4.02 16.52
N ALA A 2 6.82 -3.21 16.10
CA ALA A 2 6.83 -2.71 14.72
C ALA A 2 6.95 -3.84 13.69
N VAL A 3 6.04 -3.84 12.72
CA VAL A 3 6.07 -4.74 11.57
C VAL A 3 6.91 -4.13 10.44
N PHE A 4 6.90 -2.80 10.35
CA PHE A 4 7.62 -2.05 9.33
C PHE A 4 8.28 -0.81 9.93
N GLU A 5 9.50 -0.53 9.51
CA GLU A 5 10.22 0.67 9.89
C GLU A 5 11.13 1.18 8.76
N MET A 6 10.93 2.43 8.40
CA MET A 6 11.78 3.22 7.52
C MET A 6 12.31 4.40 8.32
N ARG A 7 13.64 4.63 8.31
CA ARG A 7 14.27 5.75 9.04
C ARG A 7 15.12 6.59 8.10
N ASN A 8 14.92 7.89 8.16
CA ASN A 8 15.70 8.91 7.44
C ASN A 8 15.85 8.62 5.93
N ALA A 9 14.80 8.07 5.31
CA ALA A 9 14.82 7.70 3.91
C ALA A 9 15.03 8.93 3.01
N ARG A 10 16.08 8.91 2.22
CA ARG A 10 16.36 9.92 1.17
C ARG A 10 16.39 9.24 -0.19
N LYS A 11 15.84 9.95 -1.18
CA LYS A 11 15.85 9.51 -2.57
C LYS A 11 15.86 10.69 -3.50
N ALA A 12 16.79 10.67 -4.45
CA ALA A 12 16.86 11.63 -5.54
C ALA A 12 16.81 10.94 -6.92
N PHE A 13 16.29 11.62 -7.90
CA PHE A 13 16.33 11.25 -9.30
C PHE A 13 17.05 12.38 -10.06
N GLY A 14 18.32 12.15 -10.37
CA GLY A 14 19.20 13.20 -10.87
C GLY A 14 19.36 14.33 -9.85
N ALA A 15 19.01 15.56 -10.22
CA ALA A 15 19.11 16.73 -9.31
C ALA A 15 17.86 16.90 -8.42
N LEU A 16 16.78 16.14 -8.64
CA LEU A 16 15.53 16.27 -7.89
C LEU A 16 15.53 15.36 -6.67
N GLU A 17 15.67 15.93 -5.46
CA GLU A 17 15.50 15.20 -4.21
C GLU A 17 13.98 15.06 -3.90
N VAL A 18 13.47 13.82 -3.98
CA VAL A 18 12.05 13.48 -3.82
C VAL A 18 11.73 13.07 -2.39
N LEU A 19 12.62 12.36 -1.71
CA LEU A 19 12.51 12.06 -0.28
C LEU A 19 13.66 12.72 0.46
N LYS A 20 13.33 13.44 1.54
CA LYS A 20 14.28 14.32 2.26
C LYS A 20 14.43 13.94 3.74
N GLY A 21 14.56 12.64 4.02
CA GLY A 21 14.71 12.14 5.39
C GLY A 21 13.38 11.66 5.99
N VAL A 22 12.56 10.98 5.21
CA VAL A 22 11.27 10.43 5.65
C VAL A 22 11.50 9.30 6.64
N SER A 23 10.79 9.33 7.78
CA SER A 23 10.78 8.27 8.77
C SER A 23 9.34 7.85 9.08
N LEU A 24 9.06 6.55 8.91
CA LEU A 24 7.76 5.96 9.17
C LEU A 24 7.94 4.61 9.87
N LYS A 25 7.19 4.41 10.95
CA LYS A 25 7.11 3.16 11.69
C LYS A 25 5.65 2.72 11.70
N VAL A 26 5.38 1.43 11.52
CA VAL A 26 4.02 0.86 11.55
C VAL A 26 3.99 -0.31 12.51
N GLU A 27 3.05 -0.28 13.45
CA GLU A 27 2.84 -1.33 14.43
C GLU A 27 1.91 -2.42 13.87
N LYS A 28 1.94 -3.61 14.47
CA LYS A 28 1.07 -4.71 14.07
C LYS A 28 -0.40 -4.35 14.27
N GLY A 29 -1.21 -4.58 13.23
CA GLY A 29 -2.64 -4.27 13.22
C GLY A 29 -2.95 -2.79 12.98
N GLU A 30 -1.93 -1.93 12.82
CA GLU A 30 -2.12 -0.50 12.57
C GLU A 30 -2.44 -0.23 11.09
N VAL A 31 -3.40 0.63 10.84
CA VAL A 31 -3.73 1.17 9.52
C VAL A 31 -3.23 2.61 9.42
N VAL A 32 -2.25 2.84 8.54
CA VAL A 32 -1.66 4.16 8.29
C VAL A 32 -2.06 4.64 6.90
N SER A 33 -2.79 5.76 6.82
CA SER A 33 -3.02 6.43 5.53
C SER A 33 -2.00 7.53 5.30
N ILE A 34 -1.46 7.57 4.07
CA ILE A 34 -0.55 8.62 3.60
C ILE A 34 -1.30 9.48 2.61
N ILE A 35 -1.46 10.75 2.96
CA ILE A 35 -2.13 11.76 2.15
C ILE A 35 -1.15 12.86 1.74
N GLY A 36 -1.52 13.68 0.76
CA GLY A 36 -0.71 14.81 0.31
C GLY A 36 -0.88 15.09 -1.19
N PRO A 37 -0.32 16.19 -1.69
CA PRO A 37 -0.43 16.58 -3.08
C PRO A 37 0.28 15.60 -4.03
N SER A 38 -0.10 15.64 -5.30
CA SER A 38 0.63 14.93 -6.36
C SER A 38 2.07 15.45 -6.43
N GLY A 39 3.04 14.55 -6.62
CA GLY A 39 4.46 14.89 -6.58
C GLY A 39 5.05 15.07 -5.17
N GLY A 40 4.27 14.94 -4.09
CA GLY A 40 4.75 15.06 -2.71
C GLY A 40 5.71 13.96 -2.24
N GLY A 41 5.93 12.91 -3.04
CA GLY A 41 6.85 11.79 -2.73
C GLY A 41 6.17 10.51 -2.25
N LYS A 42 4.83 10.46 -2.15
CA LYS A 42 4.06 9.32 -1.59
C LYS A 42 4.38 7.99 -2.28
N SER A 43 4.21 7.90 -3.60
CA SER A 43 4.49 6.67 -4.36
C SER A 43 5.98 6.33 -4.37
N THR A 44 6.89 7.31 -4.35
CA THR A 44 8.33 7.06 -4.23
C THR A 44 8.66 6.44 -2.87
N MET A 45 8.09 6.97 -1.79
CA MET A 45 8.25 6.41 -0.45
C MET A 45 7.75 4.95 -0.42
N LEU A 46 6.56 4.69 -0.96
CA LEU A 46 5.97 3.36 -1.01
C LEU A 46 6.80 2.41 -1.89
N ARG A 47 7.33 2.86 -3.03
CA ARG A 47 8.25 2.07 -3.86
C ARG A 47 9.56 1.75 -3.15
N CYS A 48 10.12 2.67 -2.38
CA CYS A 48 11.29 2.40 -1.53
C CYS A 48 10.95 1.39 -0.43
N ALA A 49 9.80 1.53 0.22
CA ALA A 49 9.32 0.56 1.22
C ALA A 49 9.22 -0.84 0.62
N THR A 50 8.66 -1.00 -0.56
CA THR A 50 8.39 -2.29 -1.21
C THR A 50 9.56 -2.83 -2.06
N LEU A 51 10.74 -2.24 -1.95
CA LEU A 51 11.94 -2.66 -2.70
C LEU A 51 11.77 -2.64 -4.23
N LEU A 52 10.86 -1.81 -4.74
CA LEU A 52 10.74 -1.49 -6.17
C LEU A 52 11.69 -0.36 -6.58
N GLU A 53 12.11 0.46 -5.59
CA GLU A 53 13.11 1.49 -5.74
C GLU A 53 14.10 1.39 -4.57
N THR A 54 15.33 1.84 -4.76
CA THR A 54 16.35 1.88 -3.71
C THR A 54 16.45 3.28 -3.12
N MET A 55 16.55 3.38 -1.79
CA MET A 55 16.89 4.62 -1.11
C MET A 55 18.36 4.95 -1.34
N ASP A 56 18.69 6.24 -1.41
CA ASP A 56 20.09 6.70 -1.46
C ASP A 56 20.72 6.66 -0.06
N SER A 57 19.96 7.06 0.98
CA SER A 57 20.35 6.89 2.39
C SER A 57 19.13 6.54 3.25
N GLY A 58 19.39 6.05 4.46
CA GLY A 58 18.40 5.62 5.44
C GLY A 58 18.39 4.12 5.68
N THR A 59 17.55 3.70 6.61
CA THR A 59 17.40 2.29 7.03
C THR A 59 15.99 1.80 6.72
N LEU A 60 15.88 0.53 6.30
CA LEU A 60 14.61 -0.14 6.04
C LEU A 60 14.59 -1.51 6.71
N ALA A 61 13.56 -1.77 7.50
CA ALA A 61 13.39 -3.04 8.21
C ALA A 61 11.93 -3.51 8.23
N TYR A 62 11.75 -4.83 8.27
CA TYR A 62 10.48 -5.52 8.44
C TYR A 62 10.61 -6.47 9.64
N GLY A 63 9.97 -6.14 10.77
CA GLY A 63 10.20 -6.84 12.01
C GLY A 63 11.70 -6.89 12.36
N GLU A 64 12.25 -8.09 12.49
CA GLU A 64 13.68 -8.31 12.75
C GLU A 64 14.54 -8.33 11.46
N ASN A 65 13.91 -8.36 10.28
CA ASN A 65 14.61 -8.48 9.00
C ASN A 65 15.00 -7.10 8.46
N VAL A 66 16.28 -6.78 8.46
CA VAL A 66 16.80 -5.53 7.92
C VAL A 66 17.03 -5.67 6.42
N ALA A 67 16.30 -4.87 5.63
CA ALA A 67 16.44 -4.81 4.18
C ALA A 67 17.59 -3.90 3.75
N ALA A 68 17.76 -2.76 4.43
CA ALA A 68 18.84 -1.82 4.17
C ALA A 68 19.29 -1.16 5.48
N ARG A 69 20.61 -0.92 5.62
CA ARG A 69 21.22 -0.14 6.70
C ARG A 69 21.91 1.07 6.13
N GLU A 70 21.87 2.16 6.88
CA GLU A 70 22.66 3.33 6.54
C GLU A 70 24.11 3.14 6.99
N GLU A 71 25.04 3.21 6.03
CA GLU A 71 26.49 3.13 6.26
C GLU A 71 27.16 4.27 5.49
N ASN A 72 27.89 5.14 6.19
CA ASN A 72 28.58 6.30 5.60
C ASN A 72 27.66 7.20 4.73
N GLY A 73 26.41 7.44 5.18
CA GLY A 73 25.45 8.28 4.48
C GLY A 73 24.83 7.64 3.22
N LYS A 74 24.93 6.31 3.07
CA LYS A 74 24.31 5.56 1.98
C LYS A 74 23.55 4.36 2.51
N SER A 75 22.46 3.99 1.84
CA SER A 75 21.75 2.76 2.14
C SER A 75 22.48 1.55 1.53
N VAL A 76 22.94 0.65 2.37
CA VAL A 76 23.53 -0.64 1.99
C VAL A 76 22.47 -1.72 2.13
N TYR A 77 22.06 -2.30 1.01
CA TYR A 77 21.03 -3.32 0.98
C TYR A 77 21.58 -4.70 1.31
N ALA A 78 20.78 -5.49 2.03
CA ALA A 78 21.09 -6.86 2.37
C ALA A 78 21.24 -7.75 1.11
N GLY A 79 21.87 -8.89 1.26
CA GLY A 79 22.06 -9.86 0.17
C GLY A 79 20.73 -10.46 -0.34
N LYS A 80 20.75 -11.01 -1.55
CA LYS A 80 19.55 -11.51 -2.26
C LYS A 80 18.68 -12.45 -1.41
N ALA A 81 19.27 -13.33 -0.62
CA ALA A 81 18.53 -14.27 0.22
C ALA A 81 17.74 -13.55 1.33
N ALA A 82 18.34 -12.59 2.01
CA ALA A 82 17.68 -11.79 3.05
C ALA A 82 16.57 -10.91 2.44
N LEU A 83 16.83 -10.25 1.29
CA LEU A 83 15.80 -9.50 0.59
C LEU A 83 14.63 -10.38 0.10
N ALA A 84 14.88 -11.64 -0.26
CA ALA A 84 13.81 -12.58 -0.60
C ALA A 84 12.93 -12.90 0.61
N GLN A 85 13.49 -12.97 1.83
CA GLN A 85 12.72 -13.13 3.06
C GLN A 85 11.90 -11.88 3.38
N VAL A 86 12.49 -10.69 3.24
CA VAL A 86 11.78 -9.43 3.41
C VAL A 86 10.58 -9.33 2.46
N ARG A 87 10.74 -9.67 1.18
CA ARG A 87 9.65 -9.63 0.19
C ARG A 87 8.48 -10.56 0.50
N ARG A 88 8.66 -11.55 1.37
CA ARG A 88 7.55 -12.42 1.82
C ARG A 88 6.71 -11.79 2.92
N GLN A 89 7.21 -10.74 3.58
CA GLN A 89 6.54 -10.11 4.70
C GLN A 89 5.53 -9.05 4.29
N PHE A 90 5.60 -8.56 3.05
CA PHE A 90 4.67 -7.56 2.57
C PHE A 90 3.96 -7.97 1.28
N GLY A 91 2.77 -7.47 1.10
CA GLY A 91 2.03 -7.45 -0.16
C GLY A 91 1.93 -6.03 -0.69
N LEU A 92 1.86 -5.88 -2.01
CA LEU A 92 1.66 -4.59 -2.67
C LEU A 92 0.49 -4.68 -3.64
N VAL A 93 -0.41 -3.73 -3.53
CA VAL A 93 -1.54 -3.51 -4.44
C VAL A 93 -1.30 -2.21 -5.17
N PHE A 94 -1.17 -2.28 -6.48
CA PHE A 94 -0.86 -1.15 -7.35
C PHE A 94 -2.10 -0.33 -7.73
N GLN A 95 -1.87 0.88 -8.20
CA GLN A 95 -2.86 1.77 -8.78
C GLN A 95 -3.50 1.17 -10.04
N GLN A 96 -2.69 0.62 -10.94
CA GLN A 96 -3.13 -0.24 -12.04
C GLN A 96 -3.10 -1.68 -11.53
N PHE A 97 -4.13 -2.44 -11.84
CA PHE A 97 -4.37 -3.78 -11.25
C PHE A 97 -3.22 -4.76 -11.45
N ASP A 98 -2.43 -4.58 -12.51
CA ASP A 98 -1.23 -5.36 -12.88
C ASP A 98 -1.46 -6.88 -12.82
N LEU A 99 -2.65 -7.32 -13.26
CA LEU A 99 -2.96 -8.73 -13.40
C LEU A 99 -2.26 -9.31 -14.64
N PHE A 100 -1.83 -10.55 -14.54
CA PHE A 100 -1.33 -11.29 -15.71
C PHE A 100 -2.48 -11.53 -16.68
N PRO A 101 -2.53 -10.90 -17.87
CA PRO A 101 -3.70 -10.87 -18.72
C PRO A 101 -4.04 -12.25 -19.33
N HIS A 102 -3.04 -13.13 -19.42
CA HIS A 102 -3.16 -14.49 -19.95
C HIS A 102 -3.38 -15.56 -18.87
N TYR A 103 -3.52 -15.15 -17.59
CA TYR A 103 -3.89 -16.02 -16.48
C TYR A 103 -5.35 -15.82 -16.13
N THR A 104 -6.00 -16.92 -15.72
CA THR A 104 -7.33 -16.82 -15.10
C THR A 104 -7.23 -16.10 -13.75
N VAL A 105 -8.34 -15.68 -13.18
CA VAL A 105 -8.44 -15.11 -11.84
C VAL A 105 -7.78 -16.03 -10.81
N LEU A 106 -8.17 -17.30 -10.77
CA LEU A 106 -7.60 -18.28 -9.85
C LEU A 106 -6.09 -18.39 -10.02
N LYS A 107 -5.60 -18.48 -11.26
CA LYS A 107 -4.17 -18.58 -11.52
C LYS A 107 -3.42 -17.30 -11.11
N ASN A 108 -3.98 -16.10 -11.29
CA ASN A 108 -3.39 -14.84 -10.81
C ASN A 108 -3.17 -14.86 -9.29
N VAL A 109 -4.09 -15.46 -8.54
CA VAL A 109 -4.01 -15.54 -7.07
C VAL A 109 -3.05 -16.64 -6.62
N CYS A 110 -3.06 -17.80 -7.28
CA CYS A 110 -2.33 -19.00 -6.82
C CYS A 110 -0.87 -19.04 -7.27
N ASP A 111 -0.50 -18.35 -8.36
CA ASP A 111 0.82 -18.56 -8.99
C ASP A 111 2.00 -18.30 -8.05
N ALA A 112 2.00 -17.15 -7.36
CA ALA A 112 3.10 -16.78 -6.48
C ALA A 112 3.22 -17.68 -5.23
N PRO A 113 2.16 -18.03 -4.49
CA PRO A 113 2.23 -19.00 -3.40
C PRO A 113 2.82 -20.36 -3.83
N ILE A 114 2.45 -20.86 -5.01
CA ILE A 114 2.94 -22.14 -5.54
C ILE A 114 4.38 -22.01 -6.05
N SER A 115 4.65 -21.00 -6.91
CA SER A 115 5.94 -20.91 -7.61
C SER A 115 7.06 -20.35 -6.72
N VAL A 116 6.77 -19.38 -5.84
CA VAL A 116 7.75 -18.66 -5.00
C VAL A 116 7.83 -19.25 -3.60
N GLN A 117 6.66 -19.49 -2.93
CA GLN A 117 6.66 -20.07 -1.58
C GLN A 117 6.75 -21.59 -1.58
N LYS A 118 6.59 -22.26 -2.74
CA LYS A 118 6.64 -23.72 -2.91
C LYS A 118 5.57 -24.44 -2.07
N ARG A 119 4.41 -23.80 -1.89
CA ARG A 119 3.28 -24.39 -1.16
C ARG A 119 2.56 -25.43 -2.03
N ASP A 120 1.85 -26.33 -1.38
CA ASP A 120 1.03 -27.32 -2.06
C ASP A 120 -0.07 -26.69 -2.90
N ARG A 121 -0.24 -27.16 -4.13
CA ARG A 121 -1.19 -26.61 -5.09
C ARG A 121 -2.63 -26.71 -4.60
N ALA A 122 -3.04 -27.88 -4.08
CA ALA A 122 -4.43 -28.10 -3.69
C ALA A 122 -4.80 -27.24 -2.47
N GLU A 123 -3.86 -27.07 -1.52
CA GLU A 123 -4.01 -26.18 -0.38
C GLU A 123 -4.18 -24.71 -0.84
N VAL A 124 -3.29 -24.24 -1.75
CA VAL A 124 -3.32 -22.87 -2.26
C VAL A 124 -4.60 -22.59 -3.05
N GLU A 125 -5.02 -23.51 -3.91
CA GLU A 125 -6.26 -23.36 -4.68
C GLU A 125 -7.49 -23.30 -3.75
N ALA A 126 -7.55 -24.12 -2.71
CA ALA A 126 -8.64 -24.07 -1.72
C ALA A 126 -8.66 -22.72 -0.97
N GLU A 127 -7.52 -22.24 -0.50
CA GLU A 127 -7.42 -20.93 0.15
C GLU A 127 -7.78 -19.78 -0.81
N ALA A 128 -7.33 -19.85 -2.07
CA ALA A 128 -7.65 -18.84 -3.07
C ALA A 128 -9.16 -18.75 -3.35
N MET A 129 -9.86 -19.88 -3.37
CA MET A 129 -11.32 -19.90 -3.50
C MET A 129 -12.01 -19.17 -2.35
N VAL A 130 -11.54 -19.35 -1.11
CA VAL A 130 -12.05 -18.62 0.07
C VAL A 130 -11.76 -17.13 -0.04
N LEU A 131 -10.56 -16.74 -0.46
CA LEU A 131 -10.20 -15.34 -0.68
C LEU A 131 -11.05 -14.69 -1.76
N LEU A 132 -11.28 -15.39 -2.88
CA LEU A 132 -12.13 -14.88 -3.97
C LEU A 132 -13.58 -14.72 -3.54
N ASP A 133 -14.14 -15.64 -2.76
CA ASP A 133 -15.49 -15.50 -2.19
C ASP A 133 -15.57 -14.28 -1.26
N LYS A 134 -14.58 -14.11 -0.38
CA LYS A 134 -14.44 -12.93 0.50
C LYS A 134 -14.36 -11.62 -0.28
N MET A 135 -13.72 -11.61 -1.45
CA MET A 135 -13.64 -10.45 -2.35
C MET A 135 -14.92 -10.25 -3.18
N GLY A 136 -15.96 -11.09 -3.01
CA GLY A 136 -17.18 -11.04 -3.81
C GLY A 136 -16.96 -11.45 -5.27
N LEU A 137 -16.04 -12.37 -5.52
CA LEU A 137 -15.62 -12.84 -6.85
C LEU A 137 -16.00 -14.32 -7.09
N LYS A 138 -16.91 -14.86 -6.28
CA LYS A 138 -17.42 -16.22 -6.44
C LYS A 138 -17.99 -16.46 -7.85
N GLY A 139 -17.58 -17.54 -8.50
CA GLY A 139 -17.98 -17.87 -9.87
C GLY A 139 -17.16 -17.14 -10.95
N LYS A 140 -16.09 -16.41 -10.56
CA LYS A 140 -15.18 -15.72 -11.49
C LYS A 140 -13.80 -16.38 -11.59
N GLU A 141 -13.59 -17.52 -10.97
CA GLU A 141 -12.30 -18.20 -10.83
C GLU A 141 -11.63 -18.50 -12.19
N ASN A 142 -12.45 -18.87 -13.18
CA ASN A 142 -12.00 -19.20 -14.53
C ASN A 142 -12.06 -18.01 -15.50
N ALA A 143 -12.55 -16.84 -15.08
CA ALA A 143 -12.55 -15.65 -15.90
C ALA A 143 -11.13 -15.09 -16.10
N TYR A 144 -10.92 -14.37 -17.19
CA TYR A 144 -9.70 -13.65 -17.49
C TYR A 144 -9.87 -12.16 -17.12
N PRO A 145 -8.76 -11.42 -16.87
CA PRO A 145 -8.84 -10.00 -16.49
C PRO A 145 -9.72 -9.14 -17.42
N TYR A 146 -9.66 -9.33 -18.72
CA TYR A 146 -10.45 -8.58 -19.69
C TYR A 146 -11.98 -8.82 -19.60
N GLN A 147 -12.40 -9.85 -18.87
CA GLN A 147 -13.82 -10.19 -18.63
C GLN A 147 -14.35 -9.58 -17.33
N LEU A 148 -13.52 -8.82 -16.61
CA LEU A 148 -13.81 -8.24 -15.30
C LEU A 148 -13.93 -6.72 -15.39
N SER A 149 -14.81 -6.13 -14.56
CA SER A 149 -14.80 -4.68 -14.33
C SER A 149 -13.50 -4.26 -13.62
N GLY A 150 -13.14 -2.97 -13.68
CA GLY A 150 -11.97 -2.44 -13.00
C GLY A 150 -11.98 -2.74 -11.51
N GLY A 151 -13.13 -2.56 -10.84
CA GLY A 151 -13.27 -2.89 -9.42
C GLY A 151 -13.11 -4.39 -9.12
N GLN A 152 -13.57 -5.26 -10.02
CA GLN A 152 -13.32 -6.71 -9.91
C GLN A 152 -11.84 -7.04 -10.09
N GLN A 153 -11.16 -6.42 -11.06
CA GLN A 153 -9.72 -6.61 -11.27
C GLN A 153 -8.91 -6.17 -10.05
N GLN A 154 -9.27 -5.04 -9.43
CA GLN A 154 -8.61 -4.57 -8.21
C GLN A 154 -8.83 -5.52 -7.05
N ARG A 155 -10.02 -6.08 -6.89
CA ARG A 155 -10.29 -7.08 -5.86
C ARG A 155 -9.53 -8.39 -6.09
N VAL A 156 -9.29 -8.79 -7.33
CA VAL A 156 -8.36 -9.90 -7.66
C VAL A 156 -6.92 -9.56 -7.28
N ALA A 157 -6.46 -8.32 -7.52
CA ALA A 157 -5.12 -7.88 -7.12
C ALA A 157 -4.95 -7.89 -5.60
N ILE A 158 -5.98 -7.51 -4.84
CA ILE A 158 -6.00 -7.61 -3.37
C ILE A 158 -5.93 -9.09 -2.94
N ALA A 159 -6.77 -9.96 -3.52
CA ALA A 159 -6.74 -11.39 -3.22
C ALA A 159 -5.37 -12.02 -3.50
N ARG A 160 -4.72 -11.64 -4.62
CA ARG A 160 -3.37 -12.08 -4.99
C ARG A 160 -2.33 -11.67 -3.95
N ALA A 161 -2.40 -10.44 -3.45
CA ALA A 161 -1.50 -9.97 -2.40
C ALA A 161 -1.71 -10.72 -1.08
N LEU A 162 -2.97 -10.94 -0.68
CA LEU A 162 -3.35 -11.68 0.53
C LEU A 162 -2.96 -13.16 0.49
N ALA A 163 -2.99 -13.80 -0.69
CA ALA A 163 -2.65 -15.22 -0.86
C ALA A 163 -1.21 -15.54 -0.43
N MET A 164 -0.32 -14.54 -0.45
CA MET A 164 1.06 -14.65 0.04
C MET A 164 1.16 -14.63 1.57
N LYS A 165 0.06 -14.39 2.30
CA LYS A 165 0.00 -14.27 3.77
C LYS A 165 0.98 -13.23 4.33
N PRO A 166 0.95 -11.98 3.84
CA PRO A 166 1.88 -10.94 4.26
C PRO A 166 1.58 -10.46 5.68
N GLU A 167 2.61 -9.94 6.38
CA GLU A 167 2.46 -9.26 7.68
C GLU A 167 1.92 -7.82 7.54
N ILE A 168 2.14 -7.19 6.37
CA ILE A 168 1.69 -5.84 6.04
C ILE A 168 1.30 -5.74 4.57
N LEU A 169 0.21 -5.00 4.28
CA LEU A 169 -0.19 -4.64 2.92
C LEU A 169 0.09 -3.16 2.63
N PHE A 170 0.67 -2.92 1.48
CA PHE A 170 0.82 -1.57 0.92
C PHE A 170 -0.18 -1.38 -0.22
N PHE A 171 -0.83 -0.22 -0.25
CA PHE A 171 -1.75 0.19 -1.31
C PHE A 171 -1.26 1.49 -1.93
N ASP A 172 -0.96 1.48 -3.23
CA ASP A 172 -0.59 2.69 -3.99
C ASP A 172 -1.83 3.17 -4.77
N GLU A 173 -2.59 4.09 -4.19
CA GLU A 173 -3.79 4.70 -4.78
C GLU A 173 -4.77 3.67 -5.38
N PRO A 174 -5.29 2.72 -4.59
CA PRO A 174 -5.98 1.53 -5.08
C PRO A 174 -7.31 1.81 -5.82
N THR A 175 -7.77 3.05 -5.84
CA THR A 175 -9.05 3.45 -6.44
C THR A 175 -8.93 4.48 -7.55
N SER A 176 -7.75 5.05 -7.79
CA SER A 176 -7.56 6.17 -8.73
C SER A 176 -7.84 5.83 -10.20
N ALA A 177 -7.81 4.53 -10.56
CA ALA A 177 -8.15 4.05 -11.92
C ALA A 177 -9.62 3.59 -12.05
N LEU A 178 -10.48 3.89 -11.05
CA LEU A 178 -11.86 3.42 -10.97
C LEU A 178 -12.84 4.59 -11.05
N ASP A 179 -14.03 4.30 -11.57
CA ASP A 179 -15.16 5.21 -11.43
C ASP A 179 -15.69 5.24 -9.98
N PRO A 180 -16.48 6.27 -9.61
CA PRO A 180 -16.95 6.45 -8.23
C PRO A 180 -17.76 5.27 -7.67
N LEU A 181 -18.53 4.57 -8.53
CA LEU A 181 -19.33 3.43 -8.09
C LEU A 181 -18.45 2.24 -7.71
N LEU A 182 -17.47 1.92 -8.56
CA LEU A 182 -16.52 0.82 -8.34
C LEU A 182 -15.53 1.15 -7.20
N THR A 183 -15.19 2.43 -7.03
CA THR A 183 -14.39 2.91 -5.90
C THR A 183 -14.98 2.45 -4.56
N GLY A 184 -16.28 2.66 -4.35
CA GLY A 184 -16.97 2.25 -3.12
C GLY A 184 -16.89 0.74 -2.82
N GLU A 185 -16.87 -0.11 -3.86
CA GLU A 185 -16.73 -1.56 -3.68
C GLU A 185 -15.34 -1.96 -3.18
N VAL A 186 -14.29 -1.36 -3.74
CA VAL A 186 -12.91 -1.63 -3.35
C VAL A 186 -12.63 -1.09 -1.94
N LEU A 187 -13.10 0.12 -1.62
CA LEU A 187 -12.93 0.71 -0.28
C LEU A 187 -13.61 -0.12 0.80
N ARG A 188 -14.78 -0.71 0.52
CA ARG A 188 -15.44 -1.64 1.46
C ARG A 188 -14.61 -2.88 1.75
N VAL A 189 -13.95 -3.44 0.73
CA VAL A 189 -13.04 -4.57 0.91
C VAL A 189 -11.84 -4.16 1.77
N ILE A 190 -11.20 -3.03 1.49
CA ILE A 190 -10.05 -2.58 2.29
C ILE A 190 -10.49 -2.32 3.75
N ARG A 191 -11.68 -1.75 3.96
CA ARG A 191 -12.23 -1.55 5.31
C ARG A 191 -12.44 -2.88 6.03
N SER A 192 -12.97 -3.91 5.37
CA SER A 192 -13.13 -5.23 6.01
C SER A 192 -11.79 -5.85 6.44
N LEU A 193 -10.70 -5.56 5.72
CA LEU A 193 -9.35 -5.98 6.12
C LEU A 193 -8.85 -5.21 7.36
N ALA A 194 -9.19 -3.92 7.48
CA ALA A 194 -8.91 -3.13 8.67
C ALA A 194 -9.65 -3.67 9.89
N ASP A 195 -10.95 -4.00 9.75
CA ASP A 195 -11.76 -4.59 10.79
C ASP A 195 -11.22 -5.96 11.28
N GLU A 196 -10.46 -6.65 10.42
CA GLU A 196 -9.75 -7.90 10.76
C GLU A 196 -8.32 -7.67 11.30
N HIS A 197 -7.99 -6.43 11.64
CA HIS A 197 -6.67 -6.03 12.16
C HIS A 197 -5.49 -6.33 11.20
N MET A 198 -5.74 -6.29 9.88
CA MET A 198 -4.67 -6.35 8.89
C MET A 198 -3.81 -5.09 8.97
N THR A 199 -2.50 -5.25 9.12
CA THR A 199 -1.57 -4.11 9.10
C THR A 199 -1.51 -3.53 7.70
N MET A 200 -1.73 -2.22 7.54
CA MET A 200 -1.81 -1.60 6.21
C MET A 200 -1.15 -0.22 6.15
N VAL A 201 -0.54 0.08 5.00
CA VAL A 201 -0.16 1.44 4.61
C VAL A 201 -0.87 1.76 3.31
N ILE A 202 -1.67 2.83 3.30
CA ILE A 202 -2.55 3.18 2.20
C ILE A 202 -2.21 4.58 1.70
N VAL A 203 -1.63 4.70 0.51
CA VAL A 203 -1.56 5.97 -0.20
C VAL A 203 -2.90 6.21 -0.88
N THR A 204 -3.57 7.32 -0.57
CA THR A 204 -4.91 7.59 -1.10
C THR A 204 -5.20 9.08 -1.22
N HIS A 205 -6.10 9.42 -2.16
CA HIS A 205 -6.74 10.71 -2.30
C HIS A 205 -8.18 10.72 -1.76
N GLU A 206 -8.68 9.58 -1.28
CA GLU A 206 -10.01 9.42 -0.70
C GLU A 206 -10.00 9.86 0.78
N MET A 207 -10.11 11.18 1.04
CA MET A 207 -10.01 11.71 2.41
C MET A 207 -11.09 11.18 3.37
N PRO A 208 -12.38 11.04 2.95
CA PRO A 208 -13.41 10.45 3.80
C PRO A 208 -13.09 9.01 4.19
N PHE A 209 -12.50 8.23 3.26
CA PHE A 209 -12.08 6.88 3.54
C PHE A 209 -10.87 6.83 4.49
N ALA A 210 -9.82 7.60 4.21
CA ALA A 210 -8.65 7.70 5.08
C ALA A 210 -9.05 8.05 6.52
N ARG A 211 -9.98 9.02 6.68
CA ARG A 211 -10.51 9.40 7.98
C ARG A 211 -11.25 8.25 8.70
N ALA A 212 -11.98 7.44 7.95
CA ALA A 212 -12.86 6.40 8.51
C ALA A 212 -12.14 5.07 8.82
N VAL A 213 -10.97 4.80 8.20
CA VAL A 213 -10.32 3.49 8.28
C VAL A 213 -8.99 3.51 9.01
N SER A 214 -8.35 4.69 9.14
CA SER A 214 -6.98 4.77 9.65
C SER A 214 -6.93 4.95 11.16
N ASP A 215 -5.95 4.31 11.78
CA ASP A 215 -5.53 4.62 13.15
C ASP A 215 -4.65 5.88 13.17
N ARG A 216 -3.87 6.08 12.10
CA ARG A 216 -2.98 7.23 11.93
C ARG A 216 -2.96 7.72 10.49
N VAL A 217 -2.92 9.04 10.36
CA VAL A 217 -2.79 9.73 9.07
C VAL A 217 -1.44 10.44 9.03
N VAL A 218 -0.75 10.33 7.90
CA VAL A 218 0.53 10.96 7.61
C VAL A 218 0.35 11.90 6.44
N PHE A 219 0.58 13.19 6.64
CA PHE A 219 0.59 14.17 5.56
C PHE A 219 2.02 14.34 5.05
N LEU A 220 2.26 13.93 3.80
CA LEU A 220 3.55 13.98 3.12
C LEU A 220 3.50 15.04 2.02
N ASP A 221 4.36 16.04 2.10
CA ASP A 221 4.51 17.07 1.08
C ASP A 221 5.97 17.48 0.90
N GLY A 222 6.36 17.77 -0.34
CA GLY A 222 7.71 18.21 -0.69
C GLY A 222 8.83 17.26 -0.25
N GLY A 223 8.52 15.99 -0.07
CA GLY A 223 9.46 14.92 0.33
C GLY A 223 9.69 14.79 1.84
N VAL A 224 8.89 15.46 2.66
CA VAL A 224 8.96 15.35 4.14
C VAL A 224 7.59 15.03 4.73
N ILE A 225 7.57 14.35 5.87
CA ILE A 225 6.35 14.25 6.67
C ILE A 225 6.16 15.60 7.38
N VAL A 226 5.13 16.32 6.95
CA VAL A 226 4.79 17.65 7.49
C VAL A 226 4.02 17.51 8.79
N GLU A 227 3.07 16.57 8.83
CA GLU A 227 2.23 16.31 9.99
C GLU A 227 1.81 14.85 10.03
N GLN A 228 1.64 14.31 11.25
CA GLN A 228 1.05 13.00 11.45
C GLN A 228 0.32 12.95 12.79
N GLY A 229 -0.76 12.17 12.84
CA GLY A 229 -1.56 12.03 14.05
C GLY A 229 -2.78 11.15 13.82
N SER A 230 -3.69 11.10 14.79
CA SER A 230 -4.99 10.47 14.59
C SER A 230 -5.76 11.17 13.45
N PRO A 231 -6.72 10.49 12.81
CA PRO A 231 -7.58 11.13 11.81
C PRO A 231 -8.21 12.44 12.31
N GLU A 232 -8.67 12.47 13.56
CA GLU A 232 -9.25 13.68 14.16
C GLU A 232 -8.21 14.81 14.26
N GLN A 233 -6.99 14.52 14.68
CA GLN A 233 -5.91 15.51 14.76
C GLN A 233 -5.60 16.11 13.40
N VAL A 234 -5.40 15.27 12.37
CA VAL A 234 -4.95 15.75 11.05
C VAL A 234 -6.08 16.41 10.25
N PHE A 235 -7.30 15.84 10.28
CA PHE A 235 -8.40 16.34 9.44
C PHE A 235 -9.23 17.45 10.09
N GLU A 236 -9.37 17.47 11.43
CA GLU A 236 -10.22 18.43 12.13
C GLU A 236 -9.41 19.53 12.82
N ASN A 237 -8.25 19.18 13.38
CA ASN A 237 -7.40 20.08 14.16
C ASN A 237 -5.94 20.11 13.66
N PRO A 238 -5.69 20.31 12.34
CA PRO A 238 -4.33 20.34 11.81
C PRO A 238 -3.51 21.47 12.45
N GLN A 239 -2.29 21.18 12.85
CA GLN A 239 -1.40 22.14 13.49
C GLN A 239 -0.51 22.86 12.48
N GLN A 240 -0.15 22.19 11.39
CA GLN A 240 0.73 22.73 10.37
C GLN A 240 -0.06 23.54 9.33
N GLU A 241 0.40 24.74 9.01
CA GLU A 241 -0.28 25.62 8.04
C GLU A 241 -0.41 24.94 6.68
N ARG A 242 0.62 24.22 6.26
CA ARG A 242 0.63 23.48 5.00
C ARG A 242 -0.43 22.37 4.93
N THR A 243 -0.73 21.73 6.06
CA THR A 243 -1.81 20.74 6.18
C THR A 243 -3.17 21.40 6.02
N LYS A 244 -3.36 22.58 6.65
CA LYS A 244 -4.61 23.35 6.56
C LYS A 244 -4.90 23.80 5.12
N GLU A 245 -3.91 24.36 4.44
CA GLU A 245 -4.00 24.78 3.04
C GLU A 245 -4.40 23.59 2.13
N PHE A 246 -3.75 22.43 2.31
CA PHE A 246 -4.05 21.24 1.54
C PHE A 246 -5.49 20.76 1.77
N LEU A 247 -5.93 20.68 3.01
CA LEU A 247 -7.30 20.22 3.34
C LEU A 247 -8.36 21.20 2.89
N GLN A 248 -8.09 22.51 2.94
CA GLN A 248 -8.99 23.54 2.43
C GLN A 248 -9.16 23.41 0.92
N SER A 249 -8.07 23.34 0.17
CA SER A 249 -8.12 23.16 -1.30
C SER A 249 -8.87 21.90 -1.71
N TYR A 250 -8.72 20.82 -0.95
CA TYR A 250 -9.48 19.57 -1.18
C TYR A 250 -10.98 19.78 -0.98
N ARG A 251 -11.41 20.48 0.10
CA ARG A 251 -12.83 20.76 0.38
C ARG A 251 -13.46 21.62 -0.71
N GLU A 252 -12.76 22.66 -1.18
CA GLU A 252 -13.22 23.54 -2.24
C GLU A 252 -13.42 22.78 -3.56
N THR A 253 -12.47 21.93 -3.94
CA THR A 253 -12.55 21.10 -5.16
C THR A 253 -13.70 20.09 -5.07
N SER A 254 -13.88 19.44 -3.93
CA SER A 254 -14.96 18.46 -3.71
C SER A 254 -16.34 19.10 -3.73
N SER A 255 -16.47 20.33 -3.22
CA SER A 255 -17.74 21.09 -3.22
C SER A 255 -18.13 21.60 -4.61
N ALA A 256 -17.17 21.78 -5.52
CA ALA A 256 -17.41 22.22 -6.90
C ALA A 256 -17.84 21.08 -7.84
N GLN A 257 -17.68 19.82 -7.40
CA GLN A 257 -18.02 18.59 -8.17
C GLN A 257 -19.33 17.94 -7.71
N ALA A 258 -19.95 18.41 -6.62
CA ALA A 258 -21.22 17.95 -6.08
C ALA A 258 -22.39 18.84 -6.54
#